data_e212e1fca1d673ca1482b9d69f047590
#
_entry.id   e212e1fca1d673ca1482b9d69f047590
#
_cell.length_a   1.000
_cell.length_b   1.000
_cell.length_c   1.000
_cell.angle_alpha   90.00
_cell.angle_beta   90.00
_cell.angle_gamma   90.00
#
_symmetry.space_group_name_H-M   'P 1'
#
loop_
_entity.id
_entity.type
_entity.pdbx_description
1 polymer ?
#
loop_
_entity_poly.entity_id
_entity_poly.type
_entity_poly.pdbx_seq_one_letter_code
_entity_poly.pdbx_strand_id
1 'polypeptide(L)'
;DKMKSLQDEISNRKLLFLCEMGLDPGIDHMSAMKIIEELKAGGNTITSFKSHCGGLVAPESDDNPWHYKISWNPRNIVMAGHAGAEYKLNDAIKHIDYRELFDTANTVTVEGLEPLAFYPNRDSLAYIPLYQLPGATTFLRTTLRYPDFFKGWNALVHAGLTTDTLQAFLPGMTLSEWSVPVEPYVTAGNKKMLTYLGLFEKTELPVTATSNADVLQWVVENKLAMKASDKDMIVMLHEFEYEKQGIKKQLSSSLVVKGEDGLRTAMAKTVGLPLGIAAKLILEEQLTITGLHIPTKKSIYEPVLAALEKEGIRFNETETVL
;
A
#
# COMPACT_ATOMS: atom_id res chain seq x y z
N ASP A 1 18.30 -6.86 2.94
CA ASP A 1 19.18 -7.86 3.56
C ASP A 1 20.55 -7.35 4.00
N LYS A 2 21.01 -6.17 3.51
CA LYS A 2 22.24 -5.53 4.04
C LYS A 2 22.14 -5.24 5.54
N MET A 3 20.96 -4.82 6.04
CA MET A 3 20.79 -4.57 7.48
C MET A 3 20.87 -5.85 8.29
N LYS A 4 20.30 -6.96 7.81
CA LYS A 4 20.39 -8.26 8.49
C LYS A 4 21.82 -8.76 8.62
N SER A 5 22.70 -8.49 7.64
CA SER A 5 24.10 -8.88 7.73
C SER A 5 24.88 -8.10 8.79
N LEU A 6 24.37 -6.98 9.28
CA LEU A 6 24.96 -6.16 10.34
C LEU A 6 24.39 -6.47 11.74
N GLN A 7 23.46 -7.43 11.86
CA GLN A 7 22.73 -7.71 13.09
C GLN A 7 23.66 -8.00 14.29
N ASP A 8 24.69 -8.80 14.09
CA ASP A 8 25.63 -9.17 15.15
C ASP A 8 26.47 -7.95 15.60
N GLU A 9 26.92 -7.14 14.65
CA GLU A 9 27.66 -5.91 14.96
C GLU A 9 26.80 -4.90 15.72
N ILE A 10 25.54 -4.69 15.28
CA ILE A 10 24.58 -3.81 15.94
C ILE A 10 24.34 -4.29 17.39
N SER A 11 24.13 -5.60 17.58
CA SER A 11 23.92 -6.18 18.90
C SER A 11 25.13 -6.08 19.81
N ASN A 12 26.33 -6.37 19.30
CA ASN A 12 27.59 -6.29 20.06
C ASN A 12 27.91 -4.86 20.52
N ARG A 13 27.53 -3.88 19.71
CA ARG A 13 27.70 -2.44 20.03
C ARG A 13 26.57 -1.89 20.91
N LYS A 14 25.56 -2.70 21.23
CA LYS A 14 24.35 -2.29 21.99
C LYS A 14 23.62 -1.10 21.33
N LEU A 15 23.63 -1.03 20.00
CA LEU A 15 22.89 -0.02 19.25
C LEU A 15 21.46 -0.51 18.99
N LEU A 16 20.55 0.43 18.76
CA LEU A 16 19.21 0.15 18.26
C LEU A 16 19.10 0.61 16.81
N PHE A 17 18.70 -0.32 15.93
CA PHE A 17 18.25 -0.03 14.59
C PHE A 17 16.79 -0.47 14.47
N LEU A 18 15.88 0.49 14.45
CA LEU A 18 14.46 0.27 14.31
C LEU A 18 14.04 0.64 12.88
N CYS A 19 13.66 -0.37 12.11
CA CYS A 19 13.27 -0.26 10.72
C CYS A 19 11.75 -0.36 10.56
N GLU A 20 11.25 0.01 9.36
CA GLU A 20 9.84 -0.17 9.01
C GLU A 20 8.87 0.55 9.96
N MET A 21 9.21 1.77 10.33
CA MET A 21 8.43 2.63 11.23
C MET A 21 7.59 3.65 10.46
N GLY A 22 6.92 3.19 9.39
CA GLY A 22 6.02 4.01 8.58
C GLY A 22 4.57 3.56 8.67
N LEU A 23 3.89 3.57 7.53
CA LEU A 23 2.50 3.13 7.39
C LEU A 23 2.42 1.66 6.98
N ASP A 24 2.94 1.33 5.80
CA ASP A 24 3.05 0.00 5.19
C ASP A 24 4.37 -0.06 4.39
N PRO A 25 5.44 -0.56 5.06
CA PRO A 25 5.46 -1.21 6.37
C PRO A 25 5.55 -0.25 7.57
N GLY A 26 4.91 -0.64 8.68
CA GLY A 26 4.96 0.05 9.96
C GLY A 26 3.69 -0.11 10.78
N ILE A 27 2.70 0.76 10.61
CA ILE A 27 1.39 0.65 11.30
C ILE A 27 0.72 -0.69 11.00
N ASP A 28 0.85 -1.18 9.78
CA ASP A 28 0.34 -2.51 9.36
C ASP A 28 0.91 -3.64 10.22
N HIS A 29 2.23 -3.62 10.49
CA HIS A 29 2.86 -4.60 11.38
C HIS A 29 2.33 -4.49 12.81
N MET A 30 2.30 -3.26 13.33
CA MET A 30 1.94 -3.00 14.72
C MET A 30 0.51 -3.41 15.01
N SER A 31 -0.44 -3.00 14.16
CA SER A 31 -1.86 -3.31 14.33
C SER A 31 -2.17 -4.78 14.10
N ALA A 32 -1.56 -5.40 13.09
CA ALA A 32 -1.72 -6.84 12.85
C ALA A 32 -1.17 -7.67 14.02
N MET A 33 0.05 -7.37 14.50
CA MET A 33 0.66 -8.13 15.59
C MET A 33 -0.08 -8.01 16.90
N LYS A 34 -0.64 -6.82 17.21
CA LYS A 34 -1.51 -6.64 18.38
C LYS A 34 -2.68 -7.63 18.35
N ILE A 35 -3.42 -7.67 17.24
CA ILE A 35 -4.58 -8.55 17.09
C ILE A 35 -4.17 -10.04 17.11
N ILE A 36 -3.07 -10.38 16.40
CA ILE A 36 -2.56 -11.76 16.37
C ILE A 36 -2.21 -12.26 17.77
N GLU A 37 -1.52 -11.44 18.57
CA GLU A 37 -1.16 -11.82 19.94
C GLU A 37 -2.39 -11.90 20.84
N GLU A 38 -3.36 -11.00 20.72
CA GLU A 38 -4.62 -11.03 21.47
C GLU A 38 -5.45 -12.28 21.13
N LEU A 39 -5.61 -12.61 19.85
CA LEU A 39 -6.30 -13.83 19.43
C LEU A 39 -5.63 -15.09 19.94
N LYS A 40 -4.30 -15.19 19.82
CA LYS A 40 -3.52 -16.33 20.32
C LYS A 40 -3.60 -16.46 21.84
N ALA A 41 -3.50 -15.35 22.58
CA ALA A 41 -3.65 -15.35 24.03
C ALA A 41 -5.04 -15.81 24.47
N GLY A 42 -6.07 -15.56 23.66
CA GLY A 42 -7.42 -16.08 23.85
C GLY A 42 -7.60 -17.56 23.46
N GLY A 43 -6.53 -18.27 23.09
CA GLY A 43 -6.57 -19.70 22.69
C GLY A 43 -7.19 -19.93 21.31
N ASN A 44 -7.23 -18.91 20.45
CA ASN A 44 -7.83 -19.00 19.12
C ASN A 44 -6.79 -19.44 18.07
N THR A 45 -7.24 -20.16 17.05
CA THR A 45 -6.43 -20.58 15.91
C THR A 45 -6.75 -19.71 14.71
N ILE A 46 -5.80 -18.88 14.29
CA ILE A 46 -5.95 -18.00 13.12
C ILE A 46 -5.74 -18.84 11.86
N THR A 47 -6.74 -18.86 10.98
CA THR A 47 -6.74 -19.65 9.73
C THR A 47 -6.56 -18.79 8.49
N SER A 48 -6.93 -17.51 8.54
CA SER A 48 -6.80 -16.57 7.41
C SER A 48 -6.35 -15.20 7.91
N PHE A 49 -5.45 -14.59 7.16
CA PHE A 49 -5.04 -13.20 7.34
C PHE A 49 -4.96 -12.50 5.99
N LYS A 50 -5.69 -11.38 5.87
CA LYS A 50 -5.57 -10.47 4.75
C LYS A 50 -5.34 -9.06 5.28
N SER A 51 -4.43 -8.34 4.64
CA SER A 51 -4.12 -6.95 4.97
C SER A 51 -4.18 -6.10 3.73
N HIS A 52 -4.99 -5.07 3.77
CA HIS A 52 -5.24 -4.14 2.68
C HIS A 52 -4.80 -2.74 3.12
N CYS A 53 -3.98 -2.06 2.31
CA CYS A 53 -3.57 -0.69 2.59
C CYS A 53 -3.57 0.14 1.31
N GLY A 54 -4.03 1.39 1.38
CA GLY A 54 -3.99 2.30 0.24
C GLY A 54 -3.98 3.77 0.63
N GLY A 55 -3.19 4.55 -0.15
CA GLY A 55 -3.31 5.99 -0.19
C GLY A 55 -4.23 6.37 -1.34
N LEU A 56 -5.31 7.06 -1.01
CA LEU A 56 -6.40 7.43 -1.90
C LEU A 56 -6.62 8.94 -1.87
N VAL A 57 -7.33 9.47 -2.87
CA VAL A 57 -7.92 10.80 -2.74
C VAL A 57 -9.16 10.71 -1.85
N ALA A 58 -9.36 11.69 -0.95
CA ALA A 58 -10.58 11.74 -0.15
C ALA A 58 -11.79 12.07 -1.04
N PRO A 59 -12.98 11.51 -0.76
CA PRO A 59 -14.17 11.70 -1.59
C PRO A 59 -14.50 13.16 -1.91
N GLU A 60 -14.29 14.06 -0.96
CA GLU A 60 -14.52 15.50 -1.12
C GLU A 60 -13.52 16.21 -2.06
N SER A 61 -12.41 15.57 -2.38
CA SER A 61 -11.35 16.08 -3.28
C SER A 61 -11.21 15.27 -4.57
N ASP A 62 -12.13 14.32 -4.78
CA ASP A 62 -12.14 13.44 -5.95
C ASP A 62 -12.86 14.11 -7.13
N ASP A 63 -12.07 14.71 -8.00
CA ASP A 63 -12.54 15.53 -9.12
C ASP A 63 -12.02 15.07 -10.50
N ASN A 64 -11.54 13.82 -10.59
CA ASN A 64 -11.01 13.29 -11.84
C ASN A 64 -11.46 11.83 -12.11
N PRO A 65 -11.47 11.39 -13.38
CA PRO A 65 -11.99 10.07 -13.74
C PRO A 65 -11.12 8.88 -13.29
N TRP A 66 -9.93 9.14 -12.76
CA TRP A 66 -9.05 8.12 -12.20
C TRP A 66 -9.39 7.80 -10.74
N HIS A 67 -10.17 8.67 -10.11
CA HIS A 67 -10.39 8.62 -8.66
C HIS A 67 -9.06 8.48 -7.91
N TYR A 68 -8.05 9.22 -8.38
CA TYR A 68 -6.70 9.15 -7.84
C TYR A 68 -6.00 10.50 -7.90
N LYS A 69 -5.28 10.85 -6.83
CA LYS A 69 -4.31 11.96 -6.79
C LYS A 69 -3.05 11.51 -6.08
N ILE A 70 -1.91 12.09 -6.47
CA ILE A 70 -0.60 11.72 -5.94
C ILE A 70 -0.41 12.39 -4.58
N SER A 71 -0.32 11.59 -3.51
CA SER A 71 -0.01 12.04 -2.15
C SER A 71 1.35 11.52 -1.64
N TRP A 72 2.10 10.81 -2.49
CA TRP A 72 3.40 10.22 -2.16
C TRP A 72 4.30 10.13 -3.39
N ASN A 73 5.39 9.34 -3.35
CA ASN A 73 6.36 9.26 -4.42
C ASN A 73 5.74 8.78 -5.76
N PRO A 74 5.70 9.62 -6.80
CA PRO A 74 5.07 9.29 -8.08
C PRO A 74 5.76 8.14 -8.82
N ARG A 75 7.09 8.00 -8.68
CA ARG A 75 7.81 6.86 -9.28
C ARG A 75 7.32 5.53 -8.73
N ASN A 76 7.07 5.46 -7.43
CA ASN A 76 6.56 4.25 -6.81
C ASN A 76 5.15 3.88 -7.28
N ILE A 77 4.35 4.86 -7.73
CA ILE A 77 3.03 4.61 -8.32
C ILE A 77 3.19 3.93 -9.67
N VAL A 78 4.07 4.48 -10.54
CA VAL A 78 4.35 3.93 -11.87
C VAL A 78 4.94 2.53 -11.78
N MET A 79 5.84 2.30 -10.82
CA MET A 79 6.52 1.03 -10.62
C MET A 79 5.76 0.04 -9.73
N ALA A 80 4.57 0.40 -9.25
CA ALA A 80 3.77 -0.46 -8.38
C ALA A 80 3.42 -1.78 -9.07
N GLY A 81 3.73 -2.89 -8.42
CA GLY A 81 3.41 -4.23 -8.92
C GLY A 81 4.41 -4.84 -9.89
N HIS A 82 5.46 -4.13 -10.36
CA HIS A 82 6.42 -4.64 -11.35
C HIS A 82 7.08 -5.98 -10.99
N ALA A 83 7.20 -6.30 -9.70
CA ALA A 83 7.72 -7.59 -9.25
C ALA A 83 6.68 -8.73 -9.29
N GLY A 84 5.46 -8.45 -9.75
CA GLY A 84 4.34 -9.38 -9.56
C GLY A 84 3.96 -9.53 -8.09
N ALA A 85 3.27 -10.62 -7.76
CA ALA A 85 2.90 -10.94 -6.38
C ALA A 85 2.90 -12.43 -6.10
N GLU A 86 3.26 -12.78 -4.86
CA GLU A 86 3.18 -14.12 -4.31
C GLU A 86 2.39 -14.11 -3.00
N TYR A 87 1.42 -15.00 -2.86
CA TYR A 87 0.60 -15.08 -1.65
C TYR A 87 0.02 -16.49 -1.47
N LYS A 88 -0.53 -16.77 -0.30
CA LYS A 88 -1.21 -18.03 0.01
C LYS A 88 -2.73 -17.82 0.00
N LEU A 89 -3.46 -18.66 -0.72
CA LEU A 89 -4.91 -18.65 -0.77
C LEU A 89 -5.45 -20.08 -0.72
N ASN A 90 -6.22 -20.41 0.32
CA ASN A 90 -6.81 -21.74 0.55
C ASN A 90 -5.75 -22.86 0.43
N ASP A 91 -4.65 -22.70 1.17
CA ASP A 91 -3.47 -23.57 1.19
C ASP A 91 -2.65 -23.62 -0.12
N ALA A 92 -3.11 -23.01 -1.19
CA ALA A 92 -2.37 -22.93 -2.44
C ALA A 92 -1.52 -21.66 -2.51
N ILE A 93 -0.25 -21.80 -2.91
CA ILE A 93 0.59 -20.64 -3.26
C ILE A 93 0.14 -20.16 -4.64
N LYS A 94 -0.09 -18.87 -4.73
CA LYS A 94 -0.46 -18.14 -5.95
C LYS A 94 0.68 -17.23 -6.35
N HIS A 95 0.97 -17.23 -7.66
CA HIS A 95 1.88 -16.30 -8.31
C HIS A 95 1.06 -15.53 -9.33
N ILE A 96 1.19 -14.22 -9.35
CA ILE A 96 0.54 -13.36 -10.34
C ILE A 96 1.62 -12.49 -10.97
N ASP A 97 1.72 -12.55 -12.28
CA ASP A 97 2.62 -11.70 -13.04
C ASP A 97 2.13 -10.24 -13.07
N TYR A 98 3.05 -9.31 -13.24
CA TYR A 98 2.72 -7.88 -13.30
C TYR A 98 1.58 -7.54 -14.25
N ARG A 99 1.56 -8.15 -15.42
CA ARG A 99 0.54 -7.90 -16.44
C ARG A 99 -0.88 -8.30 -16.02
N GLU A 100 -0.99 -9.27 -15.12
CA GLU A 100 -2.28 -9.83 -14.67
C GLU A 100 -2.81 -9.14 -13.40
N LEU A 101 -1.96 -8.35 -12.70
CA LEU A 101 -2.33 -7.76 -11.41
C LEU A 101 -3.59 -6.88 -11.46
N PHE A 102 -3.83 -6.23 -12.60
CA PHE A 102 -4.92 -5.28 -12.78
C PHE A 102 -6.06 -5.82 -13.64
N ASP A 103 -6.03 -7.11 -14.03
CA ASP A 103 -7.07 -7.73 -14.88
C ASP A 103 -8.39 -7.87 -14.14
N THR A 104 -8.34 -8.10 -12.82
CA THR A 104 -9.53 -8.30 -12.00
C THR A 104 -9.52 -7.33 -10.82
N ALA A 105 -10.57 -6.51 -10.71
CA ALA A 105 -10.81 -5.63 -9.58
C ALA A 105 -11.57 -6.38 -8.47
N ASN A 106 -10.87 -7.21 -7.68
CA ASN A 106 -11.43 -7.75 -6.44
C ASN A 106 -11.70 -6.61 -5.47
N THR A 107 -12.79 -6.66 -4.71
CA THR A 107 -13.19 -5.56 -3.83
C THR A 107 -13.31 -5.98 -2.38
N VAL A 108 -13.07 -5.00 -1.49
CA VAL A 108 -13.38 -5.07 -0.07
C VAL A 108 -14.24 -3.88 0.33
N THR A 109 -14.98 -4.03 1.41
CA THR A 109 -15.82 -2.95 1.97
C THR A 109 -15.22 -2.48 3.29
N VAL A 110 -15.07 -1.18 3.44
CA VAL A 110 -14.70 -0.51 4.69
C VAL A 110 -15.86 0.38 5.09
N GLU A 111 -16.25 0.35 6.35
CA GLU A 111 -17.39 1.11 6.85
C GLU A 111 -17.27 2.61 6.50
N GLY A 112 -18.33 3.17 5.96
CA GLY A 112 -18.40 4.58 5.55
C GLY A 112 -17.74 4.91 4.22
N LEU A 113 -17.24 3.91 3.48
CA LEU A 113 -16.65 4.08 2.15
C LEU A 113 -17.37 3.24 1.09
N GLU A 114 -17.32 3.71 -0.15
CA GLU A 114 -17.67 2.88 -1.31
C GLU A 114 -16.69 1.70 -1.41
N PRO A 115 -17.08 0.57 -2.04
CA PRO A 115 -16.21 -0.58 -2.20
C PRO A 115 -14.88 -0.20 -2.86
N LEU A 116 -13.77 -0.64 -2.26
CA LEU A 116 -12.43 -0.42 -2.77
C LEU A 116 -11.91 -1.66 -3.46
N ALA A 117 -11.29 -1.49 -4.61
CA ALA A 117 -10.61 -2.56 -5.31
C ALA A 117 -9.20 -2.77 -4.77
N PHE A 118 -8.66 -3.98 -4.89
CA PHE A 118 -7.31 -4.29 -4.46
C PHE A 118 -6.57 -5.20 -5.44
N TYR A 119 -5.25 -5.08 -5.45
CA TYR A 119 -4.34 -6.03 -6.08
C TYR A 119 -3.31 -6.55 -5.07
N PRO A 120 -2.88 -7.83 -5.19
CA PRO A 120 -1.84 -8.40 -4.35
C PRO A 120 -0.54 -7.58 -4.43
N ASN A 121 0.14 -7.43 -3.28
CA ASN A 121 1.33 -6.60 -3.18
C ASN A 121 2.57 -7.45 -2.91
N ARG A 122 3.43 -7.61 -3.92
CA ARG A 122 4.74 -8.27 -3.82
C ARG A 122 4.68 -9.65 -3.15
N ASP A 123 5.72 -10.00 -2.40
CA ASP A 123 5.81 -11.25 -1.64
C ASP A 123 5.10 -11.13 -0.27
N SER A 124 3.92 -11.72 -0.17
CA SER A 124 3.20 -11.86 1.10
C SER A 124 3.72 -13.05 1.93
N LEU A 125 4.37 -14.05 1.30
CA LEU A 125 4.79 -15.28 1.97
C LEU A 125 5.90 -15.02 2.98
N ALA A 126 6.79 -14.07 2.70
CA ALA A 126 7.87 -13.66 3.61
C ALA A 126 7.37 -13.15 4.97
N TYR A 127 6.11 -12.71 5.05
CA TYR A 127 5.50 -12.20 6.29
C TYR A 127 4.89 -13.30 7.18
N ILE A 128 4.63 -14.49 6.64
CA ILE A 128 4.07 -15.63 7.42
C ILE A 128 4.94 -15.95 8.65
N PRO A 129 6.27 -16.15 8.53
CA PRO A 129 7.11 -16.36 9.69
C PRO A 129 7.25 -15.13 10.58
N LEU A 130 7.24 -13.90 10.03
CA LEU A 130 7.31 -12.67 10.79
C LEU A 130 6.10 -12.49 11.72
N TYR A 131 4.91 -12.85 11.25
CA TYR A 131 3.66 -12.78 12.01
C TYR A 131 3.37 -14.08 12.78
N GLN A 132 4.26 -15.07 12.69
CA GLN A 132 4.13 -16.36 13.36
C GLN A 132 2.79 -17.05 13.05
N LEU A 133 2.39 -17.04 11.77
CA LEU A 133 1.15 -17.65 11.27
C LEU A 133 1.42 -18.82 10.29
N PRO A 134 2.27 -19.83 10.63
CA PRO A 134 2.61 -20.90 9.69
C PRO A 134 1.40 -21.78 9.34
N GLY A 135 0.38 -21.83 10.21
CA GLY A 135 -0.85 -22.60 10.01
C GLY A 135 -1.95 -21.86 9.22
N ALA A 136 -1.75 -20.60 8.84
CA ALA A 136 -2.75 -19.88 8.06
C ALA A 136 -2.89 -20.51 6.67
N THR A 137 -4.12 -20.82 6.26
CA THR A 137 -4.45 -21.34 4.93
C THR A 137 -4.53 -20.23 3.89
N THR A 138 -4.78 -19.01 4.35
CA THR A 138 -4.78 -17.78 3.53
C THR A 138 -3.89 -16.73 4.18
N PHE A 139 -2.98 -16.15 3.39
CA PHE A 139 -2.13 -15.04 3.82
C PHE A 139 -1.87 -14.12 2.63
N LEU A 140 -2.42 -12.89 2.69
CA LEU A 140 -2.43 -11.97 1.56
C LEU A 140 -2.25 -10.53 2.04
N ARG A 141 -1.32 -9.81 1.40
CA ARG A 141 -1.15 -8.35 1.54
C ARG A 141 -1.46 -7.69 0.20
N THR A 142 -2.16 -6.57 0.23
CA THR A 142 -2.66 -5.93 -0.99
C THR A 142 -2.56 -4.41 -0.94
N THR A 143 -2.68 -3.80 -2.12
CA THR A 143 -2.81 -2.36 -2.27
C THR A 143 -4.22 -1.99 -2.70
N LEU A 144 -4.83 -1.05 -1.99
CA LEU A 144 -6.18 -0.55 -2.28
C LEU A 144 -6.16 0.58 -3.32
N ARG A 145 -7.17 0.59 -4.18
CA ARG A 145 -7.49 1.66 -5.12
C ARG A 145 -9.01 1.76 -5.31
N TYR A 146 -9.50 2.85 -5.85
CA TYR A 146 -10.86 2.88 -6.38
C TYR A 146 -10.96 1.96 -7.61
N PRO A 147 -12.13 1.30 -7.86
CA PRO A 147 -12.25 0.29 -8.93
C PRO A 147 -11.92 0.81 -10.33
N ASP A 148 -12.23 2.08 -10.61
CA ASP A 148 -11.97 2.67 -11.92
C ASP A 148 -10.48 2.80 -12.23
N PHE A 149 -9.62 2.99 -11.22
CA PHE A 149 -8.16 2.99 -11.42
C PHE A 149 -7.66 1.76 -12.18
N PHE A 150 -8.23 0.58 -11.88
CA PHE A 150 -7.84 -0.67 -12.54
C PHE A 150 -8.08 -0.64 -14.04
N LYS A 151 -9.22 -0.08 -14.48
CA LYS A 151 -9.58 -0.04 -15.91
C LYS A 151 -8.56 0.76 -16.74
N GLY A 152 -8.11 1.89 -16.20
CA GLY A 152 -7.12 2.73 -16.85
C GLY A 152 -5.71 2.16 -16.74
N TRP A 153 -5.32 1.72 -15.53
CA TRP A 153 -3.97 1.23 -15.28
C TRP A 153 -3.67 -0.07 -16.03
N ASN A 154 -4.64 -0.97 -16.12
CA ASN A 154 -4.55 -2.18 -16.94
C ASN A 154 -4.14 -1.87 -18.38
N ALA A 155 -4.78 -0.89 -19.01
CA ALA A 155 -4.44 -0.49 -20.38
C ALA A 155 -2.99 0.02 -20.51
N LEU A 156 -2.50 0.81 -19.54
CA LEU A 156 -1.12 1.30 -19.53
C LEU A 156 -0.11 0.17 -19.36
N VAL A 157 -0.41 -0.79 -18.48
CA VAL A 157 0.44 -1.96 -18.22
C VAL A 157 0.54 -2.85 -19.45
N HIS A 158 -0.59 -3.21 -20.06
CA HIS A 158 -0.62 -4.05 -21.25
C HIS A 158 0.03 -3.39 -22.47
N ALA A 159 -0.05 -2.06 -22.58
CA ALA A 159 0.65 -1.26 -23.59
C ALA A 159 2.16 -1.12 -23.35
N GLY A 160 2.67 -1.56 -22.18
CA GLY A 160 4.09 -1.40 -21.81
C GLY A 160 4.50 0.04 -21.46
N LEU A 161 3.54 0.94 -21.22
CA LEU A 161 3.82 2.34 -20.92
C LEU A 161 4.36 2.57 -19.49
N THR A 162 4.38 1.53 -18.68
CA THR A 162 4.94 1.53 -17.31
C THR A 162 6.38 1.00 -17.25
N THR A 163 6.97 0.56 -18.39
CA THR A 163 8.29 -0.09 -18.39
C THR A 163 9.43 0.88 -18.10
N ASP A 164 10.40 0.42 -17.29
CA ASP A 164 11.60 1.16 -16.89
C ASP A 164 12.84 0.82 -17.73
N THR A 165 12.64 0.17 -18.86
CA THR A 165 13.71 -0.16 -19.79
C THR A 165 14.18 1.09 -20.51
N LEU A 166 15.50 1.31 -20.51
CA LEU A 166 16.10 2.45 -21.21
C LEU A 166 15.79 2.40 -22.69
N GLN A 167 15.34 3.52 -23.23
CA GLN A 167 15.08 3.75 -24.65
C GLN A 167 15.31 5.20 -25.02
N ALA A 168 15.60 5.45 -26.30
CA ALA A 168 15.72 6.78 -26.84
C ALA A 168 14.38 7.21 -27.49
N PHE A 169 13.95 8.40 -27.19
CA PHE A 169 12.81 9.04 -27.86
C PHE A 169 13.29 9.98 -28.95
N LEU A 170 12.54 10.08 -30.04
CA LEU A 170 12.83 11.03 -31.10
C LEU A 170 12.61 12.47 -30.59
N PRO A 171 13.49 13.43 -30.92
CA PRO A 171 13.26 14.83 -30.62
C PRO A 171 11.91 15.31 -31.18
N GLY A 172 11.12 15.99 -30.37
CA GLY A 172 9.78 16.47 -30.74
C GLY A 172 8.68 15.39 -30.75
N MET A 173 8.97 14.16 -30.33
CA MET A 173 7.95 13.12 -30.17
C MET A 173 6.87 13.61 -29.19
N THR A 174 5.62 13.38 -29.54
CA THR A 174 4.44 13.82 -28.76
C THR A 174 3.85 12.68 -27.91
N LEU A 175 3.02 13.03 -26.92
CA LEU A 175 2.27 12.05 -26.12
C LEU A 175 1.38 11.17 -26.99
N SER A 176 0.74 11.72 -28.02
CA SER A 176 -0.12 10.95 -28.93
C SER A 176 0.68 9.93 -29.77
N GLU A 177 1.92 10.23 -30.12
CA GLU A 177 2.80 9.29 -30.83
C GLU A 177 3.36 8.22 -29.86
N TRP A 178 3.77 8.64 -28.67
CA TRP A 178 4.27 7.73 -27.63
C TRP A 178 3.23 6.74 -27.16
N SER A 179 1.96 7.15 -27.05
CA SER A 179 0.88 6.36 -26.51
C SER A 179 0.18 5.44 -27.53
N VAL A 180 0.60 5.43 -28.79
CA VAL A 180 0.04 4.52 -29.85
C VAL A 180 -0.13 3.07 -29.36
N PRO A 181 0.82 2.48 -28.61
CA PRO A 181 0.66 1.12 -28.09
C PRO A 181 -0.56 0.90 -27.19
N VAL A 182 -1.20 1.97 -26.66
CA VAL A 182 -2.40 1.83 -25.81
C VAL A 182 -3.68 1.64 -26.62
N GLU A 183 -3.69 2.00 -27.92
CA GLU A 183 -4.89 1.98 -28.76
C GLU A 183 -5.66 0.65 -28.73
N PRO A 184 -5.02 -0.53 -28.80
CA PRO A 184 -5.72 -1.82 -28.74
C PRO A 184 -6.45 -2.08 -27.41
N TYR A 185 -6.06 -1.37 -26.34
CA TYR A 185 -6.60 -1.53 -24.99
C TYR A 185 -7.58 -0.43 -24.60
N VAL A 186 -7.88 0.52 -25.52
CA VAL A 186 -8.88 1.57 -25.29
C VAL A 186 -10.28 0.97 -25.36
N THR A 187 -11.05 1.20 -24.32
CA THR A 187 -12.46 0.74 -24.19
C THR A 187 -13.35 1.93 -23.82
N ALA A 188 -14.67 1.77 -23.93
CA ALA A 188 -15.62 2.77 -23.42
C ALA A 188 -15.43 3.04 -21.93
N GLY A 189 -14.98 2.02 -21.15
CA GLY A 189 -14.79 2.14 -19.70
C GLY A 189 -13.55 2.92 -19.27
N ASN A 190 -12.49 2.97 -20.10
CA ASN A 190 -11.23 3.63 -19.73
C ASN A 190 -10.87 4.84 -20.60
N LYS A 191 -11.56 5.06 -21.72
CA LYS A 191 -11.25 6.15 -22.65
C LYS A 191 -11.19 7.52 -21.97
N LYS A 192 -12.16 7.82 -21.09
CA LYS A 192 -12.20 9.10 -20.34
C LYS A 192 -10.95 9.30 -19.48
N MET A 193 -10.45 8.23 -18.88
CA MET A 193 -9.26 8.24 -18.02
C MET A 193 -7.99 8.50 -18.82
N LEU A 194 -7.81 7.77 -19.92
CA LEU A 194 -6.65 7.92 -20.82
C LEU A 194 -6.63 9.31 -21.48
N THR A 195 -7.81 9.82 -21.86
CA THR A 195 -7.95 11.20 -22.37
C THR A 195 -7.59 12.22 -21.30
N TYR A 196 -8.00 12.02 -20.04
CA TYR A 196 -7.68 12.93 -18.94
C TYR A 196 -6.16 13.03 -18.70
N LEU A 197 -5.41 11.95 -18.87
CA LEU A 197 -3.94 11.97 -18.82
C LEU A 197 -3.31 12.72 -20.00
N GLY A 198 -4.08 13.08 -21.03
CA GLY A 198 -3.58 13.76 -22.22
C GLY A 198 -2.83 12.84 -23.19
N LEU A 199 -3.04 11.52 -23.12
CA LEU A 199 -2.29 10.57 -23.95
C LEU A 199 -2.49 10.78 -25.45
N PHE A 200 -3.60 11.39 -25.84
CA PHE A 200 -3.94 11.66 -27.27
C PHE A 200 -3.62 13.09 -27.70
N GLU A 201 -2.93 13.87 -26.84
CA GLU A 201 -2.55 15.26 -27.12
C GLU A 201 -1.21 15.36 -27.86
N LYS A 202 -1.03 16.42 -28.63
CA LYS A 202 0.22 16.75 -29.32
C LYS A 202 1.22 17.48 -28.42
N THR A 203 1.25 17.15 -27.14
CA THR A 203 2.20 17.70 -26.18
C THR A 203 3.52 16.93 -26.32
N GLU A 204 4.64 17.64 -26.50
CA GLU A 204 5.97 17.02 -26.62
C GLU A 204 6.39 16.31 -25.34
N LEU A 205 7.11 15.19 -25.49
CA LEU A 205 7.66 14.45 -24.37
C LEU A 205 8.74 15.26 -23.63
N PRO A 206 8.92 15.03 -22.30
CA PRO A 206 10.02 15.65 -21.58
C PRO A 206 11.36 15.16 -22.12
N VAL A 207 12.23 16.09 -22.47
CA VAL A 207 13.56 15.82 -23.05
C VAL A 207 14.49 14.98 -22.14
N THR A 208 14.17 14.92 -20.86
CA THR A 208 14.91 14.15 -19.84
C THR A 208 14.43 12.71 -19.71
N ALA A 209 13.34 12.34 -20.37
CA ALA A 209 12.81 10.97 -20.28
C ALA A 209 13.73 9.98 -21.00
N THR A 210 14.04 8.88 -20.33
CA THR A 210 14.88 7.80 -20.83
C THR A 210 14.19 6.43 -20.78
N SER A 211 12.92 6.41 -20.35
CA SER A 211 12.09 5.21 -20.29
C SER A 211 10.59 5.57 -20.41
N ASN A 212 9.75 4.61 -20.75
CA ASN A 212 8.29 4.80 -20.70
C ASN A 212 7.82 5.22 -19.30
N ALA A 213 8.42 4.62 -18.27
CA ALA A 213 8.12 4.96 -16.89
C ALA A 213 8.44 6.43 -16.55
N ASP A 214 9.48 7.03 -17.14
CA ASP A 214 9.79 8.46 -16.95
C ASP A 214 8.71 9.35 -17.58
N VAL A 215 8.30 9.01 -18.82
CA VAL A 215 7.22 9.74 -19.50
C VAL A 215 5.92 9.63 -18.69
N LEU A 216 5.55 8.42 -18.29
CA LEU A 216 4.32 8.20 -17.52
C LEU A 216 4.37 8.91 -16.16
N GLN A 217 5.52 8.88 -15.47
CA GLN A 217 5.71 9.61 -14.22
C GLN A 217 5.47 11.12 -14.44
N TRP A 218 6.06 11.71 -15.45
CA TRP A 218 5.85 13.12 -15.78
C TRP A 218 4.37 13.41 -16.09
N VAL A 219 3.70 12.52 -16.83
CA VAL A 219 2.26 12.66 -17.13
C VAL A 219 1.43 12.66 -15.85
N VAL A 220 1.62 11.67 -14.98
CA VAL A 220 0.79 11.55 -13.75
C VAL A 220 1.10 12.69 -12.77
N GLU A 221 2.36 13.14 -12.66
CA GLU A 221 2.75 14.30 -11.85
C GLU A 221 2.03 15.58 -12.28
N ASN A 222 1.82 15.78 -13.58
CA ASN A 222 1.12 16.95 -14.10
C ASN A 222 -0.41 16.85 -14.03
N LYS A 223 -0.97 15.66 -14.25
CA LYS A 223 -2.42 15.46 -14.38
C LYS A 223 -3.11 15.00 -13.11
N LEU A 224 -2.38 14.30 -12.22
CA LEU A 224 -2.92 13.74 -10.98
C LEU A 224 -2.31 14.38 -9.71
N ALA A 225 -1.70 15.56 -9.84
CA ALA A 225 -1.19 16.30 -8.69
C ALA A 225 -2.32 16.70 -7.74
N MET A 226 -2.04 16.68 -6.44
CA MET A 226 -2.91 17.28 -5.44
C MET A 226 -2.86 18.82 -5.56
N LYS A 227 -4.01 19.47 -5.52
CA LYS A 227 -4.13 20.91 -5.32
C LYS A 227 -3.87 21.26 -3.84
N ALA A 228 -3.56 22.51 -3.55
CA ALA A 228 -3.27 22.95 -2.19
C ALA A 228 -4.41 22.67 -1.19
N SER A 229 -5.66 22.70 -1.64
CA SER A 229 -6.84 22.42 -0.82
C SER A 229 -7.29 20.96 -0.82
N ASP A 230 -6.66 20.10 -1.63
CA ASP A 230 -7.07 18.70 -1.73
C ASP A 230 -6.68 17.92 -0.48
N LYS A 231 -7.51 16.96 -0.14
CA LYS A 231 -7.29 16.01 0.93
C LYS A 231 -7.04 14.63 0.35
N ASP A 232 -6.04 13.96 0.87
CA ASP A 232 -5.85 12.53 0.68
C ASP A 232 -6.54 11.74 1.79
N MET A 233 -6.57 10.43 1.64
CA MET A 233 -7.12 9.51 2.60
C MET A 233 -6.27 8.24 2.65
N ILE A 234 -5.90 7.81 3.84
CA ILE A 234 -5.31 6.49 4.07
C ILE A 234 -6.42 5.55 4.53
N VAL A 235 -6.48 4.40 3.91
CA VAL A 235 -7.34 3.28 4.31
C VAL A 235 -6.48 2.06 4.56
N MET A 236 -6.66 1.42 5.71
CA MET A 236 -6.09 0.13 6.04
C MET A 236 -7.20 -0.79 6.58
N LEU A 237 -7.19 -2.05 6.16
CA LEU A 237 -8.12 -3.07 6.63
C LEU A 237 -7.36 -4.37 6.85
N HIS A 238 -7.46 -4.92 8.05
CA HIS A 238 -7.05 -6.29 8.35
C HIS A 238 -8.30 -7.16 8.49
N GLU A 239 -8.29 -8.30 7.82
CA GLU A 239 -9.31 -9.34 7.96
C GLU A 239 -8.66 -10.61 8.51
N PHE A 240 -9.16 -11.08 9.65
CA PHE A 240 -8.73 -12.32 10.27
C PHE A 240 -9.90 -13.30 10.28
N GLU A 241 -9.67 -14.52 9.80
CA GLU A 241 -10.55 -15.62 10.12
C GLU A 241 -9.86 -16.50 11.17
N TYR A 242 -10.60 -16.93 12.17
CA TYR A 242 -10.07 -17.74 13.25
C TYR A 242 -11.13 -18.66 13.82
N GLU A 243 -10.68 -19.71 14.49
CA GLU A 243 -11.54 -20.65 15.17
C GLU A 243 -11.43 -20.47 16.68
N LYS A 244 -12.59 -20.37 17.33
CA LYS A 244 -12.76 -20.29 18.77
C LYS A 244 -13.70 -21.38 19.23
N GLN A 245 -13.19 -22.39 19.93
CA GLN A 245 -13.99 -23.51 20.46
C GLN A 245 -14.88 -24.20 19.38
N GLY A 246 -14.33 -24.40 18.18
CA GLY A 246 -15.03 -25.01 17.06
C GLY A 246 -15.95 -24.04 16.27
N ILE A 247 -16.05 -22.78 16.66
CA ILE A 247 -16.83 -21.76 15.97
C ILE A 247 -15.89 -20.90 15.12
N LYS A 248 -16.19 -20.80 13.82
CA LYS A 248 -15.46 -19.94 12.91
C LYS A 248 -15.97 -18.49 13.05
N LYS A 249 -15.03 -17.58 13.17
CA LYS A 249 -15.29 -16.15 13.32
C LYS A 249 -14.41 -15.33 12.38
N GLN A 250 -14.88 -14.16 12.04
CA GLN A 250 -14.12 -13.13 11.33
C GLN A 250 -13.99 -11.90 12.21
N LEU A 251 -12.76 -11.37 12.32
CA LEU A 251 -12.48 -10.06 12.88
C LEU A 251 -11.96 -9.16 11.76
N SER A 252 -12.58 -8.01 11.60
CA SER A 252 -12.15 -6.95 10.71
C SER A 252 -11.67 -5.76 11.53
N SER A 253 -10.47 -5.26 11.24
CA SER A 253 -9.89 -4.09 11.89
C SER A 253 -9.55 -3.05 10.83
N SER A 254 -10.23 -1.91 10.85
CA SER A 254 -10.13 -0.89 9.82
C SER A 254 -9.62 0.45 10.37
N LEU A 255 -8.83 1.13 9.56
CA LEU A 255 -8.34 2.48 9.80
C LEU A 255 -8.67 3.37 8.60
N VAL A 256 -9.29 4.52 8.86
CA VAL A 256 -9.48 5.58 7.87
C VAL A 256 -8.95 6.88 8.44
N VAL A 257 -7.94 7.46 7.78
CA VAL A 257 -7.36 8.76 8.16
C VAL A 257 -7.47 9.68 6.96
N LYS A 258 -8.08 10.86 7.14
CA LYS A 258 -8.14 11.91 6.12
C LYS A 258 -7.10 12.98 6.38
N GLY A 259 -6.49 13.49 5.32
CA GLY A 259 -5.64 14.68 5.38
C GLY A 259 -6.44 15.96 5.60
N GLU A 260 -5.75 17.01 5.93
CA GLU A 260 -6.35 18.34 6.13
C GLU A 260 -6.30 19.18 4.85
N ASP A 261 -5.19 19.09 4.12
CA ASP A 261 -4.90 19.82 2.88
C ASP A 261 -3.74 19.13 2.13
N GLY A 262 -3.28 19.74 1.01
CA GLY A 262 -2.20 19.20 0.18
C GLY A 262 -0.81 19.17 0.83
N LEU A 263 -0.63 19.82 1.99
CA LEU A 263 0.62 19.82 2.76
C LEU A 263 0.52 18.89 3.98
N ARG A 264 -0.60 18.98 4.72
CA ARG A 264 -0.88 18.16 5.91
C ARG A 264 -1.70 16.94 5.49
N THR A 265 -1.05 16.09 4.71
CA THR A 265 -1.69 14.90 4.14
C THR A 265 -1.82 13.77 5.16
N ALA A 266 -2.83 12.90 4.97
CA ALA A 266 -2.96 11.67 5.73
C ALA A 266 -1.73 10.77 5.54
N MET A 267 -1.16 10.75 4.33
CA MET A 267 0.08 10.03 4.03
C MET A 267 1.24 10.53 4.88
N ALA A 268 1.50 11.85 4.91
CA ALA A 268 2.57 12.41 5.73
C ALA A 268 2.38 12.12 7.23
N LYS A 269 1.14 12.22 7.70
CA LYS A 269 0.77 11.93 9.09
C LYS A 269 1.02 10.47 9.46
N THR A 270 0.53 9.53 8.66
CA THR A 270 0.61 8.09 8.98
C THR A 270 1.99 7.48 8.73
N VAL A 271 2.80 8.07 7.84
CA VAL A 271 4.19 7.65 7.63
C VAL A 271 5.14 8.29 8.66
N GLY A 272 4.93 9.58 8.98
CA GLY A 272 5.87 10.34 9.82
C GLY A 272 5.68 10.13 11.33
N LEU A 273 4.43 10.06 11.79
CA LEU A 273 4.16 9.96 13.24
C LEU A 273 4.74 8.71 13.89
N PRO A 274 4.63 7.48 13.32
CA PRO A 274 5.21 6.29 13.97
C PRO A 274 6.71 6.43 14.22
N LEU A 275 7.44 6.96 13.24
CA LEU A 275 8.88 7.22 13.39
C LEU A 275 9.16 8.26 14.45
N GLY A 276 8.45 9.40 14.42
CA GLY A 276 8.61 10.47 15.41
C GLY A 276 8.28 10.02 16.83
N ILE A 277 7.20 9.25 17.01
CA ILE A 277 6.80 8.67 18.29
C ILE A 277 7.89 7.70 18.81
N ALA A 278 8.36 6.79 17.95
CA ALA A 278 9.40 5.85 18.34
C ALA A 278 10.70 6.57 18.76
N ALA A 279 11.11 7.60 17.99
CA ALA A 279 12.28 8.41 18.35
C ALA A 279 12.10 9.10 19.72
N LYS A 280 10.91 9.66 20.00
CA LYS A 280 10.57 10.25 21.29
C LYS A 280 10.65 9.22 22.41
N LEU A 281 10.03 8.04 22.25
CA LEU A 281 10.07 6.97 23.25
C LEU A 281 11.50 6.49 23.56
N ILE A 282 12.39 6.48 22.56
CA ILE A 282 13.81 6.16 22.75
C ILE A 282 14.49 7.24 23.56
N LEU A 283 14.30 8.53 23.21
CA LEU A 283 14.91 9.66 23.92
C LEU A 283 14.43 9.81 25.36
N GLU A 284 13.19 9.41 25.64
CA GLU A 284 12.58 9.41 26.98
C GLU A 284 12.87 8.11 27.76
N GLU A 285 13.74 7.23 27.24
CA GLU A 285 14.11 5.95 27.83
C GLU A 285 12.93 4.99 28.10
N GLN A 286 11.81 5.19 27.38
CA GLN A 286 10.63 4.31 27.46
C GLN A 286 10.78 3.10 26.54
N LEU A 287 11.62 3.20 25.50
CA LEU A 287 11.98 2.10 24.60
C LEU A 287 13.49 1.86 24.72
N THR A 288 13.89 0.87 25.53
CA THR A 288 15.30 0.60 25.92
C THR A 288 15.90 -0.63 25.26
N ILE A 289 15.26 -1.17 24.21
CA ILE A 289 15.73 -2.34 23.47
C ILE A 289 16.97 -2.02 22.62
N THR A 290 17.79 -3.04 22.37
CA THR A 290 18.95 -2.96 21.46
C THR A 290 18.85 -4.03 20.38
N GLY A 291 19.58 -3.86 19.29
CA GLY A 291 19.59 -4.76 18.16
C GLY A 291 18.87 -4.20 16.94
N LEU A 292 18.69 -5.06 15.93
CA LEU A 292 17.93 -4.76 14.72
C LEU A 292 16.49 -5.25 14.88
N HIS A 293 15.54 -4.34 14.74
CA HIS A 293 14.12 -4.64 14.90
C HIS A 293 13.26 -3.99 13.82
N ILE A 294 12.14 -4.65 13.54
CA ILE A 294 10.93 -4.08 12.94
C ILE A 294 9.81 -4.08 14.01
N PRO A 295 8.73 -3.33 13.86
CA PRO A 295 7.77 -3.09 14.96
C PRO A 295 6.78 -4.26 15.19
N THR A 296 7.28 -5.49 15.20
CA THR A 296 6.47 -6.72 15.46
C THR A 296 6.49 -7.16 16.92
N LYS A 297 7.32 -6.52 17.78
CA LYS A 297 7.40 -6.85 19.21
C LYS A 297 6.44 -5.99 20.03
N LYS A 298 5.79 -6.59 21.03
CA LYS A 298 4.85 -5.93 21.93
C LYS A 298 5.45 -4.69 22.60
N SER A 299 6.71 -4.78 23.04
CA SER A 299 7.44 -3.65 23.64
C SER A 299 7.64 -2.46 22.70
N ILE A 300 7.50 -2.65 21.37
CA ILE A 300 7.58 -1.58 20.36
C ILE A 300 6.17 -1.15 19.98
N TYR A 301 5.32 -2.10 19.52
CA TYR A 301 4.05 -1.72 18.92
C TYR A 301 3.05 -1.16 19.93
N GLU A 302 3.02 -1.65 21.17
CA GLU A 302 2.02 -1.25 22.16
C GLU A 302 2.13 0.25 22.53
N PRO A 303 3.31 0.79 22.93
CA PRO A 303 3.43 2.20 23.23
C PRO A 303 3.29 3.09 21.99
N VAL A 304 3.72 2.64 20.82
CA VAL A 304 3.58 3.42 19.58
C VAL A 304 2.12 3.52 19.17
N LEU A 305 1.35 2.42 19.14
CA LEU A 305 -0.08 2.43 18.84
C LEU A 305 -0.88 3.27 19.83
N ALA A 306 -0.56 3.17 21.13
CA ALA A 306 -1.22 3.98 22.16
C ALA A 306 -0.96 5.49 21.99
N ALA A 307 0.21 5.87 21.49
CA ALA A 307 0.52 7.26 21.16
C ALA A 307 -0.17 7.69 19.85
N LEU A 308 -0.20 6.84 18.83
CA LEU A 308 -0.90 7.09 17.56
C LEU A 308 -2.39 7.30 17.76
N GLU A 309 -3.02 6.56 18.69
CA GLU A 309 -4.43 6.72 19.02
C GLU A 309 -4.73 8.13 19.55
N LYS A 310 -3.84 8.72 20.36
CA LYS A 310 -3.98 10.10 20.87
C LYS A 310 -3.87 11.14 19.75
N GLU A 311 -3.18 10.81 18.66
CA GLU A 311 -3.06 11.64 17.45
C GLU A 311 -4.22 11.38 16.45
N GLY A 312 -5.24 10.60 16.84
CA GLY A 312 -6.41 10.32 16.02
C GLY A 312 -6.21 9.20 14.98
N ILE A 313 -5.12 8.42 15.08
CA ILE A 313 -4.90 7.22 14.27
C ILE A 313 -5.42 6.03 15.08
N ARG A 314 -6.68 5.67 14.84
CA ARG A 314 -7.41 4.69 15.62
C ARG A 314 -8.08 3.66 14.72
N PHE A 315 -7.93 2.38 15.05
CA PHE A 315 -8.61 1.28 14.39
C PHE A 315 -10.00 1.04 14.97
N ASN A 316 -10.94 0.72 14.08
CA ASN A 316 -12.27 0.22 14.43
C ASN A 316 -12.31 -1.28 14.19
N GLU A 317 -12.69 -2.05 15.19
CA GLU A 317 -12.75 -3.50 15.14
C GLU A 317 -14.18 -4.00 15.18
N THR A 318 -14.51 -4.94 14.30
CA THR A 318 -15.80 -5.62 14.25
C THR A 318 -15.59 -7.13 14.20
N GLU A 319 -16.40 -7.88 14.93
CA GLU A 319 -16.36 -9.36 14.94
C GLU A 319 -17.69 -9.93 14.48
N THR A 320 -17.64 -10.94 13.62
CA THR A 320 -18.82 -11.67 13.13
C THR A 320 -18.58 -13.17 13.20
N VAL A 321 -19.67 -13.95 13.34
CA VAL A 321 -19.65 -15.41 13.21
C VAL A 321 -19.82 -15.76 11.74
N LEU A 322 -18.99 -16.69 11.21
CA LEU A 322 -19.02 -17.18 9.82
C LEU A 322 -19.93 -18.38 9.64
#